data_097c4fe1be25deb7b9c66146488fffe9
#
_entry.id   097c4fe1be25deb7b9c66146488fffe9
#
_cell.length_a   1.000
_cell.length_b   1.000
_cell.length_c   1.000
_cell.angle_alpha   90.00
_cell.angle_beta   90.00
_cell.angle_gamma   90.00
#
_symmetry.space_group_name_H-M   'P 1'
#
loop_
_entity.id
_entity.type
_entity.pdbx_description
1 polymer ?
#
loop_
_entity_poly.entity_id
_entity_poly.type
_entity_poly.pdbx_seq_one_letter_code
_entity_poly.pdbx_strand_id
1 'polypeptide(L)'
;MNQVSFNKVRLSLAVLLCLCATSMVNAKVKLPALISDGMVLQREQPIKVWGTADAGESVQVKFLKNATPTGVKGGKLKATYTATADENGQWSLTLPAMKPGGPYILQVNDIELKDILVGDVWLCSGQSNMELPVSRVTDMFRDEISAYENTNIRQLKVPNIFNFHAPQTDLPDYVAWKPLTQENVMNFSALGYFFAKAMYEKNNIPVGLINSSWGGTPVEA
;
A
#
# COMPACT_ATOMS: atom_id res chain seq x y z
N MET A 1 26.91 24.70 58.17
CA MET A 1 27.47 24.78 56.81
C MET A 1 27.05 23.60 55.90
N ASN A 2 25.96 22.85 56.17
CA ASN A 2 25.62 21.63 55.44
C ASN A 2 24.27 21.61 54.67
N GLN A 3 23.43 22.65 54.80
CA GLN A 3 22.13 22.67 54.11
C GLN A 3 22.21 23.15 52.64
N VAL A 4 23.18 23.99 52.29
CA VAL A 4 23.30 24.56 50.94
C VAL A 4 23.83 23.51 49.92
N SER A 5 24.59 22.53 50.41
CA SER A 5 25.15 21.45 49.57
C SER A 5 24.06 20.43 49.15
N PHE A 6 23.13 20.11 50.05
CA PHE A 6 22.05 19.13 49.77
C PHE A 6 21.02 19.64 48.75
N ASN A 7 20.73 20.93 48.74
CA ASN A 7 19.79 21.51 47.78
C ASN A 7 20.38 21.60 46.37
N LYS A 8 21.68 21.82 46.21
CA LYS A 8 22.35 21.82 44.92
C LYS A 8 22.38 20.42 44.28
N VAL A 9 22.61 19.38 45.07
CA VAL A 9 22.60 17.99 44.59
C VAL A 9 21.19 17.54 44.20
N ARG A 10 20.16 17.92 44.96
CA ARG A 10 18.75 17.63 44.62
C ARG A 10 18.29 18.36 43.37
N LEU A 11 18.73 19.61 43.15
CA LEU A 11 18.41 20.38 41.97
C LEU A 11 19.12 19.80 40.73
N SER A 12 20.38 19.39 40.86
CA SER A 12 21.12 18.73 39.78
C SER A 12 20.54 17.36 39.39
N LEU A 13 20.07 16.60 40.36
CA LEU A 13 19.41 15.29 40.10
C LEU A 13 18.03 15.45 39.44
N ALA A 14 17.27 16.49 39.82
CA ALA A 14 15.97 16.80 39.20
C ALA A 14 16.13 17.31 37.78
N VAL A 15 17.17 18.10 37.49
CA VAL A 15 17.49 18.56 36.12
C VAL A 15 17.96 17.39 35.25
N LEU A 16 18.75 16.46 35.80
CA LEU A 16 19.17 15.25 35.08
C LEU A 16 18.01 14.29 34.81
N LEU A 17 17.04 14.15 35.73
CA LEU A 17 15.82 13.38 35.49
C LEU A 17 14.88 14.03 34.47
N CYS A 18 14.80 15.37 34.43
CA CYS A 18 14.02 16.09 33.43
C CYS A 18 14.63 16.00 32.01
N LEU A 19 15.97 15.90 31.88
CA LEU A 19 16.64 15.70 30.59
C LEU A 19 16.48 14.27 30.03
N CYS A 20 16.15 13.29 30.88
CA CYS A 20 15.84 11.92 30.45
C CYS A 20 14.37 11.70 30.08
N ALA A 21 13.50 12.67 30.30
CA ALA A 21 12.18 12.70 29.68
C ALA A 21 12.28 13.19 28.23
N THR A 22 13.10 12.49 27.42
CA THR A 22 12.98 12.57 25.96
C THR A 22 11.56 12.16 25.65
N SER A 23 10.75 13.12 25.25
CA SER A 23 9.45 12.90 24.63
C SER A 23 9.64 11.76 23.63
N MET A 24 9.05 10.61 23.87
CA MET A 24 8.81 9.64 22.82
C MET A 24 7.85 10.33 21.86
N VAL A 25 8.39 11.14 20.97
CA VAL A 25 7.71 11.50 19.75
C VAL A 25 7.60 10.16 19.02
N ASN A 26 6.47 9.48 19.18
CA ASN A 26 6.14 8.35 18.33
C ASN A 26 6.07 8.91 16.91
N ALA A 27 7.19 8.89 16.19
CA ALA A 27 7.13 9.11 14.78
C ALA A 27 6.28 7.97 14.21
N LYS A 28 5.22 8.38 13.60
CA LYS A 28 4.22 7.49 13.05
C LYS A 28 4.83 6.79 11.85
N VAL A 29 4.86 5.45 11.86
CA VAL A 29 5.21 4.66 10.69
C VAL A 29 4.44 5.19 9.49
N LYS A 30 5.14 5.44 8.38
CA LYS A 30 4.56 5.86 7.11
C LYS A 30 4.76 4.76 6.08
N LEU A 31 3.67 4.39 5.40
CA LEU A 31 3.66 3.44 4.30
C LEU A 31 3.57 4.18 2.97
N PRO A 32 4.20 3.67 1.89
CA PRO A 32 4.01 4.24 0.57
C PRO A 32 2.57 4.01 0.08
N ALA A 33 2.07 4.90 -0.77
CA ALA A 33 0.70 4.84 -1.27
C ALA A 33 0.36 3.53 -2.00
N LEU A 34 1.36 2.84 -2.56
CA LEU A 34 1.20 1.51 -3.15
C LEU A 34 0.75 0.47 -2.11
N ILE A 35 1.19 0.61 -0.85
CA ILE A 35 0.83 -0.28 0.28
C ILE A 35 -0.34 0.36 1.03
N SER A 36 -1.55 0.10 0.57
CA SER A 36 -2.77 0.73 1.06
C SER A 36 -3.96 -0.23 1.01
N ASP A 37 -5.09 0.22 1.53
CA ASP A 37 -6.35 -0.53 1.49
C ASP A 37 -6.66 -0.99 0.06
N GLY A 38 -7.22 -2.17 -0.05
CA GLY A 38 -7.63 -2.72 -1.33
C GLY A 38 -6.49 -3.22 -2.23
N MET A 39 -5.23 -3.18 -1.81
CA MET A 39 -4.12 -3.62 -2.65
C MET A 39 -4.21 -5.10 -3.02
N VAL A 40 -3.61 -5.45 -4.16
CA VAL A 40 -3.36 -6.84 -4.55
C VAL A 40 -1.86 -7.11 -4.42
N LEU A 41 -1.50 -8.15 -3.66
CA LEU A 41 -0.13 -8.62 -3.47
C LEU A 41 0.17 -9.75 -4.44
N GLN A 42 1.40 -9.80 -4.98
CA GLN A 42 1.81 -10.85 -5.91
C GLN A 42 1.82 -12.22 -5.22
N ARG A 43 1.10 -13.19 -5.80
CA ARG A 43 1.08 -14.58 -5.33
C ARG A 43 2.38 -15.31 -5.64
N GLU A 44 2.66 -16.37 -4.87
CA GLU A 44 3.73 -17.35 -5.12
C GLU A 44 5.14 -16.74 -5.23
N GLN A 45 5.30 -15.51 -4.78
CA GLN A 45 6.58 -14.81 -4.66
C GLN A 45 6.72 -14.23 -3.25
N PRO A 46 7.95 -14.06 -2.73
CA PRO A 46 8.18 -13.34 -1.49
C PRO A 46 7.60 -11.92 -1.59
N ILE A 47 6.83 -11.50 -0.58
CA ILE A 47 6.12 -10.22 -0.58
C ILE A 47 6.93 -9.21 0.22
N LYS A 48 7.48 -8.19 -0.43
CA LYS A 48 8.18 -7.10 0.23
C LYS A 48 7.19 -6.08 0.77
N VAL A 49 7.34 -5.72 2.06
CA VAL A 49 6.64 -4.62 2.73
C VAL A 49 7.69 -3.64 3.23
N TRP A 50 7.48 -2.32 3.02
CA TRP A 50 8.45 -1.30 3.36
C TRP A 50 7.78 0.03 3.68
N GLY A 51 8.54 0.94 4.28
CA GLY A 51 8.10 2.28 4.61
C GLY A 51 9.15 3.06 5.35
N THR A 52 8.73 4.12 6.02
CA THR A 52 9.58 4.92 6.89
C THR A 52 9.07 4.93 8.32
N ALA A 53 9.98 5.14 9.26
CA ALA A 53 9.73 5.27 10.70
C ALA A 53 10.86 6.09 11.32
N ASP A 54 10.88 6.29 12.63
CA ASP A 54 12.07 6.86 13.29
C ASP A 54 13.27 5.92 13.21
N ALA A 55 14.47 6.51 13.13
CA ALA A 55 15.71 5.73 13.15
C ALA A 55 15.77 4.84 14.39
N GLY A 56 15.99 3.55 14.18
CA GLY A 56 16.02 2.54 15.26
C GLY A 56 14.64 2.07 15.74
N GLU A 57 13.54 2.58 15.19
CA GLU A 57 12.19 2.14 15.57
C GLU A 57 11.96 0.68 15.14
N SER A 58 11.32 -0.09 16.02
CA SER A 58 10.90 -1.45 15.75
C SER A 58 9.50 -1.44 15.11
N VAL A 59 9.42 -1.88 13.86
CA VAL A 59 8.18 -1.96 13.09
C VAL A 59 7.67 -3.40 13.07
N GLN A 60 6.49 -3.61 13.61
CA GLN A 60 5.83 -4.90 13.65
C GLN A 60 4.78 -5.02 12.54
N VAL A 61 4.86 -6.08 11.74
CA VAL A 61 3.90 -6.38 10.67
C VAL A 61 3.17 -7.68 10.99
N LYS A 62 1.85 -7.63 11.03
CA LYS A 62 0.97 -8.78 11.25
C LYS A 62 0.09 -9.00 10.03
N PHE A 63 -0.01 -10.24 9.61
CA PHE A 63 -0.88 -10.67 8.54
C PHE A 63 -2.03 -11.53 9.10
N LEU A 64 -3.29 -11.07 8.89
CA LEU A 64 -4.47 -11.72 9.45
C LEU A 64 -5.35 -12.29 8.32
N LYS A 65 -5.81 -13.51 8.51
CA LYS A 65 -6.74 -14.20 7.60
C LYS A 65 -8.19 -14.10 8.12
N ASN A 66 -9.17 -14.17 7.22
CA ASN A 66 -10.60 -14.13 7.51
C ASN A 66 -11.07 -12.81 8.12
N ALA A 67 -10.52 -11.70 7.63
CA ALA A 67 -11.06 -10.38 7.88
C ALA A 67 -12.34 -10.19 7.07
N THR A 68 -13.34 -9.58 7.67
CA THR A 68 -14.51 -9.09 6.93
C THR A 68 -14.18 -7.71 6.37
N PRO A 69 -14.80 -7.27 5.25
CA PRO A 69 -14.56 -5.93 4.68
C PRO A 69 -14.83 -4.78 5.67
N THR A 70 -15.55 -5.04 6.75
CA THR A 70 -15.98 -4.06 7.77
C THR A 70 -15.13 -4.07 9.05
N GLY A 71 -14.10 -4.92 9.13
CA GLY A 71 -13.19 -4.95 10.29
C GLY A 71 -12.93 -6.34 10.87
N VAL A 72 -11.99 -6.41 11.81
CA VAL A 72 -11.59 -7.66 12.45
C VAL A 72 -12.57 -8.07 13.53
N LYS A 73 -13.58 -8.87 13.19
CA LYS A 73 -14.17 -9.76 14.19
C LYS A 73 -13.63 -11.16 13.98
N GLY A 74 -12.55 -11.50 14.72
CA GLY A 74 -12.02 -12.86 14.77
C GLY A 74 -11.02 -13.24 13.68
N GLY A 75 -10.27 -12.29 13.10
CA GLY A 75 -9.20 -12.60 12.14
C GLY A 75 -8.14 -13.49 12.80
N LYS A 76 -7.84 -14.65 12.19
CA LYS A 76 -6.80 -15.54 12.68
C LYS A 76 -5.44 -14.99 12.28
N LEU A 77 -4.60 -14.63 13.25
CA LEU A 77 -3.21 -14.24 13.04
C LEU A 77 -2.47 -15.37 12.32
N LYS A 78 -1.86 -15.08 11.18
CA LYS A 78 -1.02 -16.04 10.45
C LYS A 78 0.42 -16.00 10.93
N ALA A 79 0.96 -14.81 11.08
CA ALA A 79 2.32 -14.57 11.54
C ALA A 79 2.54 -13.12 11.94
N THR A 80 3.57 -12.91 12.76
CA THR A 80 4.10 -11.58 13.10
C THR A 80 5.54 -11.51 12.63
N TYR A 81 5.90 -10.42 11.99
CA TYR A 81 7.25 -10.13 11.50
C TYR A 81 7.70 -8.80 12.08
N THR A 82 9.01 -8.62 12.26
CA THR A 82 9.56 -7.40 12.81
C THR A 82 10.74 -6.94 11.96
N ALA A 83 10.83 -5.64 11.72
CA ALA A 83 11.98 -4.97 11.12
C ALA A 83 12.37 -3.78 11.99
N THR A 84 13.61 -3.35 11.88
CA THR A 84 14.10 -2.12 12.54
C THR A 84 14.41 -1.09 11.46
N ALA A 85 13.96 0.14 11.64
CA ALA A 85 14.28 1.24 10.75
C ALA A 85 15.78 1.59 10.86
N ASP A 86 16.42 1.84 9.74
CA ASP A 86 17.83 2.22 9.67
C ASP A 86 18.06 3.68 10.10
N GLU A 87 19.30 4.15 9.99
CA GLU A 87 19.69 5.52 10.35
C GLU A 87 18.99 6.61 9.53
N ASN A 88 18.48 6.25 8.33
CA ASN A 88 17.71 7.13 7.45
C ASN A 88 16.19 6.97 7.67
N GLY A 89 15.77 6.19 8.68
CA GLY A 89 14.38 5.90 8.95
C GLY A 89 13.73 4.94 7.94
N GLN A 90 14.50 4.25 7.08
CA GLN A 90 13.97 3.30 6.13
C GLN A 90 13.85 1.91 6.75
N TRP A 91 12.76 1.23 6.52
CA TRP A 91 12.58 -0.16 6.94
C TRP A 91 11.98 -1.00 5.81
N SER A 92 12.33 -2.25 5.80
CA SER A 92 11.66 -3.23 4.93
C SER A 92 11.72 -4.62 5.55
N LEU A 93 10.74 -5.44 5.22
CA LEU A 93 10.73 -6.85 5.52
C LEU A 93 10.10 -7.64 4.38
N THR A 94 10.34 -8.94 4.39
CA THR A 94 9.81 -9.85 3.38
C THR A 94 8.90 -10.88 4.04
N LEU A 95 7.64 -10.92 3.63
CA LEU A 95 6.71 -11.97 3.99
C LEU A 95 6.93 -13.18 3.07
N PRO A 96 6.68 -14.42 3.55
CA PRO A 96 6.76 -15.60 2.70
C PRO A 96 5.74 -15.55 1.56
N ALA A 97 6.05 -16.29 0.50
CA ALA A 97 5.15 -16.48 -0.63
C ALA A 97 3.80 -17.02 -0.19
N MET A 98 2.74 -16.52 -0.78
CA MET A 98 1.36 -16.89 -0.47
C MET A 98 0.62 -17.42 -1.69
N LYS A 99 -0.33 -18.33 -1.46
CA LYS A 99 -1.30 -18.75 -2.48
C LYS A 99 -2.35 -17.67 -2.71
N PRO A 100 -3.02 -17.66 -3.88
CA PRO A 100 -4.10 -16.70 -4.16
C PRO A 100 -5.20 -16.77 -3.10
N GLY A 101 -5.83 -15.65 -2.83
CA GLY A 101 -6.95 -15.55 -1.89
C GLY A 101 -7.11 -14.16 -1.27
N GLY A 102 -7.95 -14.11 -0.27
CA GLY A 102 -8.33 -12.89 0.46
C GLY A 102 -9.83 -12.90 0.80
N PRO A 103 -10.36 -11.80 1.34
CA PRO A 103 -9.61 -10.63 1.79
C PRO A 103 -8.78 -10.90 3.05
N TYR A 104 -7.68 -10.18 3.17
CA TYR A 104 -6.79 -10.18 4.34
C TYR A 104 -6.70 -8.79 4.96
N ILE A 105 -6.15 -8.72 6.17
CA ILE A 105 -5.71 -7.49 6.83
C ILE A 105 -4.20 -7.54 7.01
N LEU A 106 -3.53 -6.43 6.71
CA LEU A 106 -2.13 -6.19 7.05
C LEU A 106 -2.08 -5.09 8.12
N GLN A 107 -1.62 -5.44 9.31
CA GLN A 107 -1.41 -4.48 10.38
C GLN A 107 0.07 -4.15 10.48
N VAL A 108 0.41 -2.87 10.43
CA VAL A 108 1.78 -2.34 10.57
C VAL A 108 1.79 -1.37 11.74
N ASN A 109 2.34 -1.77 12.88
CA ASN A 109 2.16 -1.08 14.16
C ASN A 109 0.67 -0.75 14.39
N ASP A 110 0.31 0.54 14.45
CA ASP A 110 -1.05 1.03 14.67
C ASP A 110 -1.86 1.21 13.36
N ILE A 111 -1.22 1.02 12.19
CA ILE A 111 -1.87 1.14 10.89
C ILE A 111 -2.52 -0.20 10.54
N GLU A 112 -3.81 -0.18 10.24
CA GLU A 112 -4.55 -1.35 9.76
C GLU A 112 -4.98 -1.15 8.32
N LEU A 113 -4.43 -1.97 7.40
CA LEU A 113 -4.80 -2.00 5.99
C LEU A 113 -5.76 -3.16 5.74
N LYS A 114 -6.89 -2.84 5.11
CA LYS A 114 -8.03 -3.76 4.93
C LYS A 114 -8.18 -4.19 3.47
N ASP A 115 -9.00 -5.23 3.32
CA ASP A 115 -9.45 -5.71 2.01
C ASP A 115 -8.29 -6.04 1.05
N ILE A 116 -7.25 -6.68 1.57
CA ILE A 116 -6.05 -7.04 0.81
C ILE A 116 -6.27 -8.39 0.11
N LEU A 117 -5.96 -8.45 -1.17
CA LEU A 117 -5.99 -9.68 -1.94
C LEU A 117 -4.56 -10.16 -2.25
N VAL A 118 -4.44 -11.46 -2.48
CA VAL A 118 -3.23 -12.09 -3.04
C VAL A 118 -3.62 -12.69 -4.39
N GLY A 119 -2.94 -12.28 -5.45
CA GLY A 119 -3.28 -12.66 -6.81
C GLY A 119 -2.16 -12.33 -7.80
N ASP A 120 -2.51 -12.17 -9.06
CA ASP A 120 -1.58 -11.77 -10.10
C ASP A 120 -1.53 -10.24 -10.22
N VAL A 121 -0.34 -9.66 -10.08
CA VAL A 121 -0.13 -8.22 -10.21
C VAL A 121 0.57 -7.92 -11.53
N TRP A 122 -0.01 -7.03 -12.32
CA TRP A 122 0.49 -6.65 -13.63
C TRP A 122 0.80 -5.16 -13.68
N LEU A 123 2.00 -4.83 -14.17
CA LEU A 123 2.38 -3.45 -14.50
C LEU A 123 1.89 -3.14 -15.92
N CYS A 124 0.94 -2.24 -16.03
CA CYS A 124 0.36 -1.76 -17.29
C CYS A 124 1.06 -0.45 -17.66
N SER A 125 2.16 -0.55 -18.40
CA SER A 125 2.95 0.58 -18.87
C SER A 125 2.75 0.81 -20.37
N GLY A 126 3.04 2.00 -20.84
CA GLY A 126 2.97 2.39 -22.25
C GLY A 126 2.30 3.73 -22.46
N GLN A 127 1.86 3.98 -23.67
CA GLN A 127 1.29 5.24 -24.13
C GLN A 127 -0.25 5.20 -24.26
N SER A 128 -0.79 5.93 -25.23
CA SER A 128 -2.22 6.21 -25.42
C SER A 128 -3.10 4.94 -25.43
N ASN A 129 -2.69 3.84 -26.03
CA ASN A 129 -3.50 2.62 -26.07
C ASN A 129 -3.66 1.98 -24.68
N MET A 130 -2.61 2.02 -23.86
CA MET A 130 -2.67 1.52 -22.48
C MET A 130 -3.38 2.53 -21.57
N GLU A 131 -3.23 3.83 -21.82
CA GLU A 131 -3.88 4.88 -21.03
C GLU A 131 -5.37 5.01 -21.32
N LEU A 132 -5.83 4.64 -22.55
CA LEU A 132 -7.21 4.82 -22.99
C LEU A 132 -8.19 4.27 -21.95
N PRO A 133 -9.06 5.11 -21.37
CA PRO A 133 -9.99 4.65 -20.34
C PRO A 133 -11.19 3.95 -20.95
N VAL A 134 -11.83 3.07 -20.17
CA VAL A 134 -13.05 2.36 -20.56
C VAL A 134 -14.14 3.31 -21.05
N SER A 135 -14.27 4.50 -20.46
CA SER A 135 -15.23 5.52 -20.90
C SER A 135 -15.14 5.91 -22.38
N ARG A 136 -13.98 5.71 -23.00
CA ARG A 136 -13.76 6.04 -24.43
C ARG A 136 -14.14 4.90 -25.38
N VAL A 137 -14.42 3.73 -24.86
CA VAL A 137 -14.83 2.53 -25.65
C VAL A 137 -16.24 2.06 -25.30
N THR A 138 -16.93 2.76 -24.43
CA THR A 138 -18.26 2.39 -23.93
C THR A 138 -19.29 2.21 -25.06
N ASP A 139 -19.25 3.03 -26.11
CA ASP A 139 -20.20 2.91 -27.21
C ASP A 139 -20.05 1.59 -27.98
N MET A 140 -18.86 1.01 -27.99
CA MET A 140 -18.58 -0.27 -28.66
C MET A 140 -18.88 -1.48 -27.77
N PHE A 141 -18.78 -1.35 -26.44
CA PHE A 141 -18.84 -2.46 -25.49
C PHE A 141 -19.82 -2.20 -24.32
N ARG A 142 -20.86 -1.41 -24.56
CA ARG A 142 -21.81 -0.94 -23.54
C ARG A 142 -22.40 -2.08 -22.71
N ASP A 143 -22.95 -3.08 -23.35
CA ASP A 143 -23.64 -4.19 -22.68
C ASP A 143 -22.66 -5.00 -21.83
N GLU A 144 -21.48 -5.26 -22.35
CA GLU A 144 -20.43 -5.99 -21.63
C GLU A 144 -19.93 -5.23 -20.40
N ILE A 145 -19.68 -3.93 -20.54
CA ILE A 145 -19.16 -3.09 -19.45
C ILE A 145 -20.24 -2.90 -18.36
N SER A 146 -21.50 -2.68 -18.76
CA SER A 146 -22.59 -2.45 -17.80
C SER A 146 -23.01 -3.72 -17.06
N ALA A 147 -22.77 -4.89 -17.62
CA ALA A 147 -23.15 -6.18 -17.05
C ALA A 147 -22.04 -6.79 -16.15
N TYR A 148 -20.85 -6.20 -16.09
CA TYR A 148 -19.72 -6.83 -15.42
C TYR A 148 -19.16 -6.00 -14.26
N GLU A 149 -19.18 -6.60 -13.10
CA GLU A 149 -18.48 -6.13 -11.89
C GLU A 149 -17.69 -7.26 -11.25
N ASN A 150 -16.50 -6.97 -10.73
CA ASN A 150 -15.70 -7.95 -10.03
C ASN A 150 -14.70 -7.30 -9.07
N THR A 151 -15.00 -7.32 -7.78
CA THR A 151 -14.13 -6.71 -6.76
C THR A 151 -12.79 -7.43 -6.56
N ASN A 152 -12.59 -8.59 -7.17
CA ASN A 152 -11.29 -9.28 -7.22
C ASN A 152 -10.37 -8.74 -8.33
N ILE A 153 -10.87 -7.87 -9.20
CA ILE A 153 -10.07 -7.12 -10.17
C ILE A 153 -9.92 -5.70 -9.64
N ARG A 154 -8.69 -5.22 -9.57
CA ARG A 154 -8.39 -3.90 -8.99
C ARG A 154 -7.35 -3.17 -9.82
N GLN A 155 -7.49 -1.85 -9.89
CA GLN A 155 -6.51 -0.98 -10.52
C GLN A 155 -6.02 0.08 -9.53
N LEU A 156 -4.71 0.31 -9.52
CA LEU A 156 -4.09 1.50 -9.00
C LEU A 156 -3.57 2.29 -10.20
N LYS A 157 -4.03 3.54 -10.37
CA LYS A 157 -3.53 4.42 -11.43
C LYS A 157 -2.44 5.33 -10.89
N VAL A 158 -1.25 5.24 -11.48
CA VAL A 158 -0.16 6.19 -11.25
C VAL A 158 -0.55 7.51 -11.94
N PRO A 159 -0.62 8.64 -11.21
CA PRO A 159 -0.98 9.90 -11.81
C PRO A 159 0.14 10.46 -12.68
N ASN A 160 -0.24 11.18 -13.72
CA ASN A 160 0.70 11.86 -14.63
C ASN A 160 1.17 13.18 -13.96
N ILE A 161 2.33 13.13 -13.30
CA ILE A 161 2.90 14.26 -12.56
C ILE A 161 4.30 14.55 -13.09
N PHE A 162 4.52 15.81 -13.51
CA PHE A 162 5.84 16.28 -13.89
C PHE A 162 6.65 16.70 -12.67
N ASN A 163 7.87 16.19 -12.57
CA ASN A 163 8.87 16.68 -11.63
C ASN A 163 10.22 16.82 -12.36
N PHE A 164 10.60 18.06 -12.67
CA PHE A 164 11.83 18.35 -13.38
C PHE A 164 13.06 18.48 -12.47
N HIS A 165 12.89 18.36 -11.14
CA HIS A 165 13.97 18.56 -10.18
C HIS A 165 14.54 17.24 -9.64
N ALA A 166 13.70 16.24 -9.41
CA ALA A 166 14.10 14.96 -8.85
C ALA A 166 13.10 13.85 -9.20
N PRO A 167 13.52 12.58 -9.24
CA PRO A 167 12.61 11.45 -9.30
C PRO A 167 11.61 11.46 -8.13
N GLN A 168 10.38 11.06 -8.39
CA GLN A 168 9.39 10.86 -7.33
C GLN A 168 9.79 9.63 -6.50
N THR A 169 9.72 9.75 -5.18
CA THR A 169 10.05 8.66 -4.25
C THR A 169 8.81 7.89 -3.81
N ASP A 170 7.62 8.47 -3.97
CA ASP A 170 6.32 7.86 -3.65
C ASP A 170 5.21 8.46 -4.52
N LEU A 171 4.05 7.83 -4.53
CA LEU A 171 2.84 8.35 -5.15
C LEU A 171 2.13 9.31 -4.19
N PRO A 172 1.35 10.28 -4.71
CA PRO A 172 0.53 11.14 -3.86
C PRO A 172 -0.46 10.38 -2.98
N ASP A 173 -0.75 10.91 -1.81
CA ASP A 173 -1.62 10.29 -0.79
C ASP A 173 -3.08 10.04 -1.27
N TYR A 174 -3.54 10.71 -2.34
CA TYR A 174 -4.86 10.47 -2.92
C TYR A 174 -4.92 9.24 -3.85
N VAL A 175 -3.78 8.65 -4.18
CA VAL A 175 -3.71 7.44 -5.01
C VAL A 175 -4.18 6.24 -4.20
N ALA A 176 -5.09 5.46 -4.76
CA ALA A 176 -5.66 4.31 -4.09
C ALA A 176 -6.00 3.19 -5.08
N TRP A 177 -5.97 1.97 -4.59
CA TRP A 177 -6.51 0.82 -5.30
C TRP A 177 -8.03 0.94 -5.44
N LYS A 178 -8.54 0.76 -6.63
CA LYS A 178 -9.97 0.81 -6.95
C LYS A 178 -10.44 -0.55 -7.44
N PRO A 179 -11.49 -1.12 -6.83
CA PRO A 179 -12.10 -2.36 -7.33
C PRO A 179 -12.86 -2.09 -8.63
N LEU A 180 -13.00 -3.12 -9.46
CA LEU A 180 -13.79 -3.07 -10.68
C LEU A 180 -15.28 -3.13 -10.33
N THR A 181 -15.87 -1.97 -10.17
CA THR A 181 -17.31 -1.74 -9.94
C THR A 181 -17.85 -0.76 -10.97
N GLN A 182 -19.17 -0.63 -11.10
CA GLN A 182 -19.77 0.35 -12.01
C GLN A 182 -19.36 1.79 -11.67
N GLU A 183 -19.09 2.09 -10.41
CA GLU A 183 -18.58 3.39 -9.98
C GLU A 183 -17.17 3.69 -10.53
N ASN A 184 -16.32 2.67 -10.62
CA ASN A 184 -14.90 2.84 -10.91
C ASN A 184 -14.52 2.47 -12.35
N VAL A 185 -15.28 1.57 -13.01
CA VAL A 185 -14.92 0.94 -14.29
C VAL A 185 -14.56 1.94 -15.39
N MET A 186 -15.26 3.09 -15.43
CA MET A 186 -15.05 4.09 -16.48
C MET A 186 -13.66 4.71 -16.49
N ASN A 187 -12.94 4.63 -15.36
CA ASN A 187 -11.58 5.15 -15.18
C ASN A 187 -10.49 4.06 -15.30
N PHE A 188 -10.87 2.82 -15.50
CA PHE A 188 -9.89 1.77 -15.78
C PHE A 188 -9.29 1.95 -17.18
N SER A 189 -8.03 1.52 -17.36
CA SER A 189 -7.50 1.29 -18.70
C SER A 189 -8.41 0.29 -19.44
N ALA A 190 -8.87 0.61 -20.64
CA ALA A 190 -9.72 -0.29 -21.42
C ALA A 190 -8.98 -1.61 -21.72
N LEU A 191 -7.72 -1.52 -22.15
CA LEU A 191 -6.88 -2.69 -22.38
C LEU A 191 -6.69 -3.50 -21.09
N GLY A 192 -6.38 -2.81 -19.98
CA GLY A 192 -6.25 -3.43 -18.65
C GLY A 192 -7.54 -4.12 -18.20
N TYR A 193 -8.69 -3.49 -18.41
CA TYR A 193 -10.01 -4.05 -18.09
C TYR A 193 -10.26 -5.39 -18.80
N PHE A 194 -10.19 -5.42 -20.14
CA PHE A 194 -10.45 -6.63 -20.90
C PHE A 194 -9.42 -7.73 -20.60
N PHE A 195 -8.16 -7.35 -20.43
CA PHE A 195 -7.12 -8.29 -20.04
C PHE A 195 -7.39 -8.91 -18.66
N ALA A 196 -7.65 -8.09 -17.65
CA ALA A 196 -7.88 -8.57 -16.29
C ALA A 196 -9.15 -9.41 -16.18
N LYS A 197 -10.23 -9.03 -16.92
CA LYS A 197 -11.46 -9.81 -17.02
C LYS A 197 -11.17 -11.20 -17.57
N ALA A 198 -10.49 -11.29 -18.72
CA ALA A 198 -10.15 -12.58 -19.34
C ALA A 198 -9.26 -13.44 -18.45
N MET A 199 -8.27 -12.84 -17.74
CA MET A 199 -7.40 -13.55 -16.81
C MET A 199 -8.18 -14.09 -15.60
N TYR A 200 -9.07 -13.28 -15.03
CA TYR A 200 -9.87 -13.70 -13.89
C TYR A 200 -10.88 -14.80 -14.29
N GLU A 201 -11.59 -14.64 -15.39
CA GLU A 201 -12.55 -15.64 -15.86
C GLU A 201 -11.88 -16.99 -16.17
N LYS A 202 -10.65 -16.98 -16.68
CA LYS A 202 -9.88 -18.19 -16.96
C LYS A 202 -9.36 -18.89 -15.70
N ASN A 203 -8.87 -18.12 -14.73
CA ASN A 203 -8.05 -18.66 -13.63
C ASN A 203 -8.75 -18.57 -12.26
N ASN A 204 -9.77 -17.74 -12.12
CA ASN A 204 -10.44 -17.40 -10.85
C ASN A 204 -9.45 -16.94 -9.75
N ILE A 205 -8.45 -16.16 -10.16
CA ILE A 205 -7.39 -15.61 -9.29
C ILE A 205 -7.54 -14.09 -9.27
N PRO A 206 -7.45 -13.43 -8.11
CA PRO A 206 -7.49 -11.97 -8.03
C PRO A 206 -6.44 -11.32 -8.95
N VAL A 207 -6.80 -10.20 -9.58
CA VAL A 207 -5.93 -9.47 -10.51
C VAL A 207 -5.76 -8.03 -10.05
N GLY A 208 -4.51 -7.62 -9.88
CA GLY A 208 -4.12 -6.23 -9.61
C GLY A 208 -3.46 -5.61 -10.84
N LEU A 209 -3.93 -4.44 -11.25
CA LEU A 209 -3.35 -3.66 -12.34
C LEU A 209 -2.69 -2.40 -11.75
N ILE A 210 -1.39 -2.25 -11.92
CA ILE A 210 -0.68 -0.99 -11.66
C ILE A 210 -0.57 -0.27 -13.00
N ASN A 211 -1.47 0.69 -13.24
CA ASN A 211 -1.51 1.44 -14.50
C ASN A 211 -0.56 2.64 -14.42
N SER A 212 0.60 2.50 -15.06
CA SER A 212 1.66 3.51 -15.17
C SER A 212 1.82 3.98 -16.62
N SER A 213 0.70 4.19 -17.32
CA SER A 213 0.70 4.64 -18.71
C SER A 213 0.55 6.15 -18.82
N TRP A 214 1.17 6.73 -19.86
CA TRP A 214 1.10 8.15 -20.15
C TRP A 214 1.11 8.41 -21.65
N GLY A 215 -0.03 8.82 -22.20
CA GLY A 215 -0.17 9.13 -23.62
C GLY A 215 0.63 10.39 -24.02
N GLY A 216 1.13 10.36 -25.26
CA GLY A 216 1.92 11.46 -25.81
C GLY A 216 3.39 11.52 -25.36
N THR A 217 3.86 10.54 -24.58
CA THR A 217 5.27 10.44 -24.23
C THR A 217 6.09 9.86 -25.38
N PRO A 218 7.37 10.25 -25.58
CA PRO A 218 8.27 9.59 -26.52
C PRO A 218 8.61 8.16 -26.08
N VAL A 219 9.16 7.37 -26.98
CA VAL A 219 9.52 5.95 -26.72
C VAL A 219 10.57 5.82 -25.61
N GLU A 220 11.38 6.85 -25.46
CA GLU A 220 12.48 6.93 -24.48
C GLU A 220 12.03 7.37 -23.06
N ALA A 221 10.75 7.66 -22.87
CA ALA A 221 10.24 8.19 -21.61
C ALA A 221 9.79 7.09 -20.64
#